data_197f5d584ebe5553c08ed43e93db6e2f
#
_entry.id   197f5d584ebe5553c08ed43e93db6e2f
#
_cell.length_a   1.000
_cell.length_b   1.000
_cell.length_c   1.000
_cell.angle_alpha   90.00
_cell.angle_beta   90.00
_cell.angle_gamma   90.00
#
_symmetry.space_group_name_H-M   'P 1'
#
loop_
_entity.id
_entity.type
_entity.pdbx_description
1 polymer ?
#
loop_
_entity_poly.entity_id
_entity_poly.type
_entity_poly.pdbx_seq_one_letter_code
_entity_poly.pdbx_strand_id
1 'polypeptide(L)'
;MVGYLAESALLTHGLRSISEEELIRMWPQDSASIAWMEDGRLRVGGIEDFCRFRKKAQDFDRVNYQNYEYYASNGKSGALTASGTMKACEGLGIALAVTCGMGGLMEGQEPKECHDLQALANSPVSLLAVSPKDMFDLGRTIKAMEEAGITILGYHSD
;
A
#
# COMPACT_ATOMS: atom_id res chain seq x y z
N MET A 1 1.61 -10.20 -17.90
CA MET A 1 2.00 -10.58 -16.52
C MET A 1 2.07 -9.29 -15.72
N VAL A 2 1.35 -9.20 -14.59
CA VAL A 2 1.37 -8.00 -13.74
C VAL A 2 2.73 -7.89 -13.07
N GLY A 3 3.47 -6.80 -13.33
CA GLY A 3 4.83 -6.61 -12.80
C GLY A 3 4.85 -6.06 -11.38
N TYR A 4 3.81 -5.32 -10.97
CA TYR A 4 3.68 -4.72 -9.64
C TYR A 4 2.22 -4.36 -9.33
N LEU A 5 1.92 -4.14 -8.06
CA LEU A 5 0.62 -3.65 -7.60
C LEU A 5 0.76 -2.26 -6.98
N ALA A 6 -0.17 -1.37 -7.32
CA ALA A 6 -0.28 -0.05 -6.73
C ALA A 6 -1.23 -0.04 -5.52
N GLU A 7 -0.89 0.73 -4.49
CA GLU A 7 -1.68 0.95 -3.30
C GLU A 7 -3.02 1.60 -3.62
N SER A 8 -4.12 1.04 -3.12
CA SER A 8 -5.46 1.60 -3.31
C SER A 8 -5.90 2.58 -2.22
N ALA A 9 -5.37 2.50 -1.00
CA ALA A 9 -5.76 3.40 0.09
C ALA A 9 -5.39 4.86 -0.19
N LEU A 10 -4.24 5.11 -0.83
CA LEU A 10 -3.88 6.46 -1.29
C LEU A 10 -4.93 7.01 -2.26
N LEU A 11 -5.29 6.22 -3.26
CA LEU A 11 -6.23 6.61 -4.30
C LEU A 11 -7.66 6.81 -3.78
N THR A 12 -8.04 6.11 -2.69
CA THR A 12 -9.36 6.19 -2.07
C THR A 12 -9.44 7.27 -1.00
N HIS A 13 -8.53 7.26 -0.04
CA HIS A 13 -8.59 8.11 1.16
C HIS A 13 -7.68 9.33 1.08
N GLY A 14 -6.58 9.24 0.33
CA GLY A 14 -5.60 10.32 0.20
C GLY A 14 -5.95 11.33 -0.89
N LEU A 15 -6.51 10.89 -2.01
CA LEU A 15 -6.79 11.72 -3.18
C LEU A 15 -8.29 12.00 -3.37
N ARG A 16 -9.01 12.28 -2.28
CA ARG A 16 -10.47 12.52 -2.30
C ARG A 16 -10.93 13.67 -3.18
N SER A 17 -10.09 14.69 -3.36
CA SER A 17 -10.39 15.86 -4.17
C SER A 17 -10.25 15.63 -5.68
N ILE A 18 -9.64 14.52 -6.09
CA ILE A 18 -9.46 14.18 -7.50
C ILE A 18 -10.64 13.31 -7.94
N SER A 19 -11.32 13.72 -9.03
CA SER A 19 -12.42 12.96 -9.60
C SER A 19 -11.97 11.66 -10.26
N GLU A 20 -12.89 10.71 -10.46
CA GLU A 20 -12.58 9.46 -11.17
C GLU A 20 -12.13 9.73 -12.61
N GLU A 21 -12.74 10.69 -13.28
CA GLU A 21 -12.38 11.08 -14.66
C GLU A 21 -10.95 11.62 -14.72
N GLU A 22 -10.54 12.42 -13.73
CA GLU A 22 -9.17 12.91 -13.63
C GLU A 22 -8.18 11.80 -13.34
N LEU A 23 -8.50 10.89 -12.40
CA LEU A 23 -7.67 9.73 -12.11
C LEU A 23 -7.47 8.85 -13.34
N ILE A 24 -8.53 8.55 -14.08
CA ILE A 24 -8.45 7.76 -15.32
C ILE A 24 -7.58 8.46 -16.36
N ARG A 25 -7.75 9.76 -16.53
CA ARG A 25 -6.97 10.55 -17.51
C ARG A 25 -5.48 10.61 -17.17
N MET A 26 -5.15 10.70 -15.87
CA MET A 26 -3.77 10.83 -15.38
C MET A 26 -3.07 9.47 -15.24
N TRP A 27 -3.81 8.37 -15.20
CA TRP A 27 -3.25 7.04 -14.94
C TRP A 27 -2.46 6.55 -16.15
N PRO A 28 -1.26 5.99 -15.95
CA PRO A 28 -0.48 5.39 -17.03
C PRO A 28 -1.25 4.24 -17.67
N GLN A 29 -1.49 4.31 -18.97
CA GLN A 29 -2.42 3.42 -19.69
C GLN A 29 -2.00 1.94 -19.71
N ASP A 30 -0.72 1.62 -19.53
CA ASP A 30 -0.20 0.27 -19.80
C ASP A 30 0.46 -0.40 -18.58
N SER A 31 0.39 0.13 -17.37
CA SER A 31 1.43 -0.25 -16.44
C SER A 31 1.01 -0.65 -15.04
N ALA A 32 -0.04 -0.16 -14.46
CA ALA A 32 -0.32 -0.43 -13.06
C ALA A 32 -1.63 -1.16 -12.85
N SER A 33 -1.54 -2.34 -12.28
CA SER A 33 -2.69 -2.98 -11.64
C SER A 33 -2.83 -2.47 -10.22
N ILE A 34 -4.05 -2.12 -9.84
CA ILE A 34 -4.41 -1.68 -8.51
C ILE A 34 -5.04 -2.86 -7.78
N ALA A 35 -4.71 -3.03 -6.50
CA ALA A 35 -5.26 -4.08 -5.66
C ALA A 35 -6.20 -3.51 -4.59
N TRP A 36 -7.35 -4.14 -4.37
CA TRP A 36 -8.29 -3.81 -3.30
C TRP A 36 -8.99 -5.06 -2.77
N MET A 37 -9.61 -4.97 -1.61
CA MET A 37 -10.44 -6.03 -1.05
C MET A 37 -11.92 -5.70 -1.31
N GLU A 38 -12.67 -6.64 -1.89
CA GLU A 38 -14.10 -6.50 -2.13
C GLU A 38 -14.82 -7.79 -1.75
N ASP A 39 -15.74 -7.70 -0.79
CA ASP A 39 -16.50 -8.81 -0.25
C ASP A 39 -15.62 -10.01 0.16
N GLY A 40 -14.52 -9.71 0.86
CA GLY A 40 -13.52 -10.67 1.32
C GLY A 40 -12.62 -11.24 0.23
N ARG A 41 -12.71 -10.73 -0.99
CA ARG A 41 -11.92 -11.22 -2.12
C ARG A 41 -10.93 -10.17 -2.59
N LEU A 42 -9.69 -10.58 -2.76
CA LEU A 42 -8.71 -9.74 -3.44
C LEU A 42 -9.12 -9.51 -4.89
N ARG A 43 -9.22 -8.25 -5.26
CA ARG A 43 -9.41 -7.79 -6.63
C ARG A 43 -8.15 -7.12 -7.12
N VAL A 44 -7.84 -7.37 -8.38
CA VAL A 44 -6.73 -6.70 -9.11
C VAL A 44 -7.29 -6.26 -10.44
N GLY A 45 -7.10 -5.00 -10.78
CA GLY A 45 -7.63 -4.44 -12.02
C GLY A 45 -6.97 -3.12 -12.41
N GLY A 46 -7.34 -2.63 -13.58
CA GLY A 46 -6.94 -1.30 -14.06
C GLY A 46 -7.69 -0.17 -13.35
N ILE A 47 -7.33 1.06 -13.72
CA ILE A 47 -7.89 2.27 -13.09
C ILE A 47 -9.41 2.37 -13.25
N GLU A 48 -9.98 1.97 -14.38
CA GLU A 48 -11.43 2.04 -14.60
C GLU A 48 -12.19 1.08 -13.68
N ASP A 49 -11.70 -0.16 -13.52
CA ASP A 49 -12.28 -1.14 -12.60
C ASP A 49 -12.20 -0.64 -11.16
N PHE A 50 -11.04 -0.11 -10.78
CA PHE A 50 -10.82 0.47 -9.47
C PHE A 50 -11.73 1.68 -9.20
N CYS A 51 -11.95 2.57 -10.18
CA CYS A 51 -12.83 3.71 -10.02
C CYS A 51 -14.29 3.31 -9.72
N ARG A 52 -14.76 2.16 -10.22
CA ARG A 52 -16.07 1.61 -9.83
C ARG A 52 -16.13 1.21 -8.35
N PHE A 53 -15.06 0.63 -7.84
CA PHE A 53 -14.92 0.34 -6.41
C PHE A 53 -14.79 1.62 -5.59
N ARG A 54 -13.94 2.57 -6.02
CA ARG A 54 -13.64 3.82 -5.31
C ARG A 54 -14.88 4.65 -4.99
N LYS A 55 -15.88 4.70 -5.87
CA LYS A 55 -17.13 5.42 -5.68
C LYS A 55 -17.88 5.01 -4.41
N LYS A 56 -17.78 3.75 -4.01
CA LYS A 56 -18.43 3.21 -2.81
C LYS A 56 -17.47 3.00 -1.63
N ALA A 57 -16.17 3.17 -1.87
CA ALA A 57 -15.15 2.79 -0.91
C ALA A 57 -14.65 3.94 -0.03
N GLN A 58 -15.19 5.15 -0.17
CA GLN A 58 -14.73 6.31 0.59
C GLN A 58 -14.95 6.16 2.10
N ASP A 59 -15.96 5.39 2.50
CA ASP A 59 -16.29 5.10 3.90
C ASP A 59 -15.76 3.73 4.35
N PHE A 60 -15.07 2.99 3.49
CA PHE A 60 -14.49 1.71 3.86
C PHE A 60 -13.19 1.92 4.63
N ASP A 61 -12.94 0.99 5.56
CA ASP A 61 -11.69 0.97 6.32
C ASP A 61 -10.47 0.63 5.44
N ARG A 62 -9.29 0.83 6.01
CA ARG A 62 -8.02 0.45 5.39
C ARG A 62 -7.65 -0.98 5.76
N VAL A 63 -7.22 -1.73 4.76
CA VAL A 63 -6.71 -3.09 4.93
C VAL A 63 -5.19 -3.05 4.92
N ASN A 64 -4.59 -3.46 6.03
CA ASN A 64 -3.14 -3.53 6.22
C ASN A 64 -2.66 -4.98 6.35
N TYR A 65 -1.36 -5.20 6.51
CA TYR A 65 -0.75 -6.51 6.63
C TYR A 65 -1.36 -7.37 7.74
N GLN A 66 -1.70 -6.78 8.90
CA GLN A 66 -2.20 -7.52 10.07
C GLN A 66 -3.68 -7.88 9.97
N ASN A 67 -4.52 -6.98 9.42
CA ASN A 67 -5.96 -7.22 9.35
C ASN A 67 -6.42 -7.86 8.02
N TYR A 68 -5.51 -8.10 7.08
CA TYR A 68 -5.81 -8.63 5.75
C TYR A 68 -6.65 -9.91 5.80
N GLU A 69 -6.19 -10.90 6.55
CA GLU A 69 -6.88 -12.21 6.68
C GLU A 69 -8.24 -12.07 7.36
N TYR A 70 -8.37 -11.13 8.30
CA TYR A 70 -9.66 -10.85 8.93
C TYR A 70 -10.68 -10.32 7.91
N TYR A 71 -10.26 -9.40 7.02
CA TYR A 71 -11.12 -8.88 5.95
C TYR A 71 -11.50 -9.97 4.96
N ALA A 72 -10.55 -10.78 4.53
CA ALA A 72 -10.78 -11.89 3.62
C ALA A 72 -11.78 -12.91 4.19
N SER A 73 -11.57 -13.34 5.44
CA SER A 73 -12.39 -14.38 6.08
C SER A 73 -13.80 -13.92 6.46
N ASN A 74 -14.00 -12.61 6.62
CA ASN A 74 -15.30 -12.07 7.07
C ASN A 74 -16.09 -11.36 5.95
N GLY A 75 -15.70 -11.55 4.69
CA GLY A 75 -16.42 -10.97 3.56
C GLY A 75 -16.40 -9.43 3.53
N LYS A 76 -15.39 -8.80 4.12
CA LYS A 76 -15.30 -7.34 4.23
C LYS A 76 -14.63 -6.71 3.01
N SER A 77 -14.98 -5.45 2.76
CA SER A 77 -14.38 -4.63 1.71
C SER A 77 -13.51 -3.54 2.32
N GLY A 78 -12.43 -3.16 1.62
CA GLY A 78 -11.54 -2.10 2.05
C GLY A 78 -10.44 -1.79 1.06
N ALA A 79 -9.84 -0.61 1.20
CA ALA A 79 -8.70 -0.19 0.40
C ALA A 79 -7.39 -0.68 1.04
N LEU A 80 -6.51 -1.28 0.24
CA LEU A 80 -5.22 -1.78 0.73
C LEU A 80 -4.25 -0.63 0.99
N THR A 81 -3.61 -0.61 2.15
CA THR A 81 -2.45 0.25 2.46
C THR A 81 -1.20 -0.29 1.78
N ALA A 82 -0.06 0.38 1.93
CA ALA A 82 1.22 -0.11 1.44
C ALA A 82 1.48 -1.56 1.92
N SER A 83 1.38 -1.81 3.21
CA SER A 83 1.55 -3.16 3.78
C SER A 83 0.47 -4.16 3.37
N GLY A 84 -0.77 -3.72 3.21
CA GLY A 84 -1.85 -4.55 2.67
C GLY A 84 -1.61 -4.93 1.20
N THR A 85 -1.06 -4.00 0.41
CA THR A 85 -0.66 -4.23 -0.98
C THR A 85 0.52 -5.22 -1.06
N MET A 86 1.49 -5.11 -0.16
CA MET A 86 2.58 -6.10 -0.04
C MET A 86 2.02 -7.50 0.27
N LYS A 87 1.04 -7.61 1.18
CA LYS A 87 0.39 -8.89 1.49
C LYS A 87 -0.33 -9.48 0.28
N ALA A 88 -0.99 -8.64 -0.53
CA ALA A 88 -1.60 -9.07 -1.79
C ALA A 88 -0.56 -9.55 -2.81
N CYS A 89 0.56 -8.81 -2.95
CA CYS A 89 1.69 -9.21 -3.81
C CYS A 89 2.26 -10.57 -3.41
N GLU A 90 2.49 -10.78 -2.12
CA GLU A 90 2.97 -12.05 -1.56
C GLU A 90 2.06 -13.22 -1.97
N GLY A 91 0.74 -13.08 -1.79
CA GLY A 91 -0.24 -14.10 -2.16
C GLY A 91 -0.33 -14.39 -3.67
N LEU A 92 0.06 -13.43 -4.50
CA LEU A 92 0.05 -13.54 -5.97
C LEU A 92 1.42 -13.88 -6.57
N GLY A 93 2.47 -13.97 -5.77
CA GLY A 93 3.83 -14.17 -6.26
C GLY A 93 4.40 -12.97 -7.04
N ILE A 94 3.94 -11.76 -6.72
CA ILE A 94 4.42 -10.50 -7.32
C ILE A 94 5.49 -9.91 -6.41
N ALA A 95 6.64 -9.55 -6.98
CA ALA A 95 7.81 -9.13 -6.22
C ALA A 95 7.80 -7.66 -5.78
N LEU A 96 6.89 -6.82 -6.32
CA LEU A 96 6.93 -5.37 -6.14
C LEU A 96 5.55 -4.78 -5.81
N ALA A 97 5.48 -4.05 -4.71
CA ALA A 97 4.38 -3.15 -4.37
C ALA A 97 4.83 -1.68 -4.53
N VAL A 98 3.91 -0.80 -4.91
CA VAL A 98 4.18 0.62 -5.15
C VAL A 98 3.22 1.49 -4.34
N THR A 99 3.77 2.45 -3.64
CA THR A 99 3.04 3.49 -2.90
C THR A 99 3.65 4.86 -3.11
N CYS A 100 2.92 5.92 -2.83
CA CYS A 100 3.49 7.28 -2.79
C CYS A 100 4.33 7.47 -1.52
N GLY A 101 3.79 7.08 -0.35
CA GLY A 101 4.49 7.24 0.91
C GLY A 101 4.13 6.14 1.90
N MET A 102 5.15 5.52 2.45
CA MET A 102 4.98 4.47 3.47
C MET A 102 4.70 5.06 4.85
N GLY A 103 4.24 4.20 5.75
CA GLY A 103 4.20 4.48 7.19
C GLY A 103 5.60 4.56 7.80
N GLY A 104 5.68 5.08 9.00
CA GLY A 104 6.91 5.21 9.78
C GLY A 104 6.58 5.27 11.25
N LEU A 105 7.56 5.63 12.08
CA LEU A 105 7.43 5.72 13.52
C LEU A 105 7.20 7.17 13.95
N MET A 106 6.19 7.39 14.78
CA MET A 106 6.01 8.63 15.53
C MET A 106 6.80 8.57 16.85
N GLU A 107 6.95 9.72 17.50
CA GLU A 107 7.56 9.80 18.82
C GLU A 107 6.82 8.87 19.82
N GLY A 108 7.57 8.06 20.54
CA GLY A 108 7.04 7.08 21.51
C GLY A 108 6.47 5.80 20.91
N GLN A 109 6.34 5.69 19.58
CA GLN A 109 5.82 4.49 18.92
C GLN A 109 6.89 3.41 18.79
N GLU A 110 6.50 2.15 19.02
CA GLU A 110 7.38 0.99 18.85
C GLU A 110 7.34 0.47 17.38
N PRO A 111 8.44 -0.09 16.85
CA PRO A 111 8.49 -0.62 15.49
C PRO A 111 7.41 -1.66 15.17
N LYS A 112 7.01 -2.48 16.16
CA LYS A 112 5.95 -3.48 16.03
C LYS A 112 4.55 -2.91 15.77
N GLU A 113 4.35 -1.61 16.02
CA GLU A 113 3.09 -0.92 15.82
C GLU A 113 2.97 -0.35 14.40
N CYS A 114 4.07 -0.30 13.63
CA CYS A 114 4.06 0.14 12.25
C CYS A 114 3.86 -1.06 11.31
N HIS A 115 2.69 -1.16 10.71
CA HIS A 115 2.33 -2.28 9.83
C HIS A 115 3.22 -2.37 8.57
N ASP A 116 3.68 -1.23 8.06
CA ASP A 116 4.55 -1.22 6.88
C ASP A 116 5.95 -1.74 7.22
N LEU A 117 6.51 -1.39 8.40
CA LEU A 117 7.76 -1.98 8.88
C LEU A 117 7.62 -3.49 9.11
N GLN A 118 6.48 -3.91 9.68
CA GLN A 118 6.21 -5.33 9.87
C GLN A 118 6.14 -6.10 8.54
N ALA A 119 5.48 -5.52 7.54
CA ALA A 119 5.42 -6.12 6.21
C ALA A 119 6.80 -6.22 5.56
N LEU A 120 7.59 -5.13 5.60
CA LEU A 120 8.94 -5.09 5.05
C LEU A 120 9.89 -6.10 5.70
N ALA A 121 9.78 -6.31 7.02
CA ALA A 121 10.62 -7.25 7.75
C ALA A 121 10.25 -8.72 7.51
N ASN A 122 9.01 -9.01 7.12
CA ASN A 122 8.48 -10.39 7.08
C ASN A 122 8.04 -10.86 5.69
N SER A 123 8.01 -9.99 4.69
CA SER A 123 7.59 -10.32 3.32
C SER A 123 8.77 -10.33 2.35
N PRO A 124 8.79 -11.21 1.34
CA PRO A 124 9.78 -11.17 0.27
C PRO A 124 9.51 -10.08 -0.77
N VAL A 125 8.46 -9.28 -0.58
CA VAL A 125 8.02 -8.25 -1.51
C VAL A 125 8.78 -6.95 -1.28
N SER A 126 9.33 -6.37 -2.33
CA SER A 126 9.92 -5.03 -2.28
C SER A 126 8.83 -3.95 -2.31
N LEU A 127 9.06 -2.85 -1.61
CA LEU A 127 8.19 -1.68 -1.64
C LEU A 127 8.90 -0.51 -2.31
N LEU A 128 8.35 0.00 -3.40
CA LEU A 128 8.75 1.28 -3.97
C LEU A 128 7.93 2.39 -3.33
N ALA A 129 8.58 3.28 -2.60
CA ALA A 129 7.99 4.44 -1.95
C ALA A 129 8.83 5.68 -2.18
N VAL A 130 8.22 6.87 -2.19
CA VAL A 130 8.98 8.12 -2.29
C VAL A 130 9.76 8.37 -0.99
N SER A 131 9.07 8.26 0.16
CA SER A 131 9.66 8.38 1.50
C SER A 131 8.66 7.90 2.55
N PRO A 132 9.05 7.76 3.82
CA PRO A 132 8.09 7.87 4.92
C PRO A 132 7.38 9.23 4.86
N LYS A 133 6.11 9.27 5.27
CA LYS A 133 5.34 10.53 5.27
C LYS A 133 5.95 11.51 6.29
N ASP A 134 5.88 12.81 6.00
CA ASP A 134 6.51 13.89 6.78
C ASP A 134 6.11 13.95 8.27
N MET A 135 4.99 13.32 8.62
CA MET A 135 4.52 13.24 10.01
C MET A 135 5.32 12.25 10.88
N PHE A 136 6.15 11.42 10.28
CA PHE A 136 6.95 10.40 10.98
C PHE A 136 8.37 10.88 11.24
N ASP A 137 8.97 10.34 12.30
CA ASP A 137 10.39 10.51 12.60
C ASP A 137 11.23 9.67 11.62
N LEU A 138 11.80 10.34 10.62
CA LEU A 138 12.59 9.70 9.56
C LEU A 138 13.80 8.96 10.14
N GLY A 139 14.52 9.58 11.09
CA GLY A 139 15.74 8.98 11.67
C GLY A 139 15.42 7.70 12.42
N ARG A 140 14.38 7.72 13.27
CA ARG A 140 13.92 6.53 13.99
C ARG A 140 13.38 5.46 13.05
N THR A 141 12.67 5.86 11.99
CA THR A 141 12.11 4.92 11.01
C THR A 141 13.23 4.19 10.27
N ILE A 142 14.23 4.91 9.76
CA ILE A 142 15.38 4.31 9.07
C ILE A 142 16.15 3.38 10.00
N LYS A 143 16.46 3.83 11.22
CA LYS A 143 17.15 3.01 12.23
C LYS A 143 16.38 1.71 12.52
N ALA A 144 15.07 1.78 12.67
CA ALA A 144 14.23 0.59 12.89
C ALA A 144 14.24 -0.37 11.69
N MET A 145 14.30 0.16 10.45
CA MET A 145 14.45 -0.64 9.24
C MET A 145 15.80 -1.37 9.20
N GLU A 146 16.89 -0.66 9.53
CA GLU A 146 18.24 -1.24 9.60
C GLU A 146 18.32 -2.33 10.66
N GLU A 147 17.80 -2.07 11.87
CA GLU A 147 17.76 -3.05 12.99
C GLU A 147 16.92 -4.30 12.64
N ALA A 148 15.90 -4.14 11.82
CA ALA A 148 15.07 -5.23 11.30
C ALA A 148 15.71 -5.96 10.10
N GLY A 149 16.89 -5.56 9.64
CA GLY A 149 17.57 -6.16 8.48
C GLY A 149 16.92 -5.82 7.13
N ILE A 150 16.11 -4.76 7.06
CA ILE A 150 15.47 -4.32 5.82
C ILE A 150 16.51 -3.62 4.95
N THR A 151 16.69 -4.08 3.73
CA THR A 151 17.57 -3.43 2.76
C THR A 151 16.91 -2.18 2.19
N ILE A 152 17.55 -1.03 2.34
CA ILE A 152 17.08 0.24 1.81
C ILE A 152 17.92 0.58 0.57
N LEU A 153 17.24 0.77 -0.56
CA LEU A 153 17.85 1.23 -1.81
C LEU A 153 17.37 2.66 -2.05
N GLY A 154 18.29 3.61 -2.08
CA GLY A 154 17.98 5.02 -2.30
C GLY A 154 18.57 5.53 -3.61
N TYR A 155 17.90 6.49 -4.23
CA TYR A 155 18.48 7.30 -5.28
C TYR A 155 19.10 8.53 -4.63
N HIS A 156 20.42 8.65 -4.69
CA HIS A 156 21.14 9.86 -4.29
C HIS A 156 21.21 10.78 -5.51
N SER A 157 20.48 11.87 -5.49
CA SER A 157 20.77 13.01 -6.35
C SER A 157 21.86 13.83 -5.63
N ASP A 158 23.07 13.76 -6.11
CA ASP A 158 24.13 14.70 -5.75
C ASP A 158 23.77 16.13 -6.20
#